data_749104bb4a120f3d3083c92e9f89551d
#
_entry.id   749104bb4a120f3d3083c92e9f89551d
#
_cell.length_a   1.000
_cell.length_b   1.000
_cell.length_c   1.000
_cell.angle_alpha   90.00
_cell.angle_beta   90.00
_cell.angle_gamma   90.00
#
_symmetry.space_group_name_H-M   'P 1'
#
loop_
_entity.id
_entity.type
_entity.pdbx_description
1 polymer ?
#
loop_
_entity_poly.entity_id
_entity_poly.type
_entity_poly.pdbx_seq_one_letter_code
_entity_poly.pdbx_strand_id
1 'polypeptide(L)'
;MNDSYDNIITICNTFGLEMDCIESCTSIVRNKQLVIDLKLKDTRPPCPECGNESVKIKGYVAKKINHSIFNDKGCVLVYHARRLICPICHTTYYEFNPFVFKSMKITSNVIQCVMRDLTNPSETFVSIGERYHISPTTVASIFDATVNIPRAKLPRIMSTDENYAFYSQDTHSKYVCVLIDQQTGRPIDILPSRRYDYLDEYYSKIPKYEKDQVEFIATDMYEPYRRIIHKHFKHSLHVVDRYHVAQELNRKVDSIRLRIMKPYGCINYKDRTQEQKDAYYLLKHQNRFLFKHFTNAMCKDKKRLFDVTRKRYYNAHFRAYLNPYDIAQKLVSIHPDINKAWELKDEVTDFYVSNTVKTAPEAIEKVIKHLRESNIEELVAFSKTLSNWKVEIINSFCISKAVYNVSKDTGEITVEQKRINNALMENRNAIIKLVTKAANGYRNWDRFRNRCMLVLEKGIDFEIDKNDGSVKMVEKKDPDN
;
A
#
# COMPACT_ATOMS: atom_id res chain seq x y z
N MET A 1 -11.08 -2.30 -55.16
CA MET A 1 -11.91 -2.53 -53.94
C MET A 1 -11.12 -3.01 -52.71
N ASN A 2 -9.95 -3.63 -52.89
CA ASN A 2 -9.17 -4.13 -51.74
C ASN A 2 -8.49 -3.02 -50.89
N ASP A 3 -7.97 -1.96 -51.50
CA ASP A 3 -7.21 -0.93 -50.75
C ASP A 3 -8.01 -0.18 -49.68
N SER A 4 -9.31 0.03 -49.89
CA SER A 4 -10.13 0.71 -48.86
C SER A 4 -10.47 -0.18 -47.67
N TYR A 5 -10.60 -1.49 -47.90
CA TYR A 5 -10.88 -2.47 -46.84
C TYR A 5 -9.64 -2.73 -45.97
N ASP A 6 -8.47 -2.88 -46.60
CA ASP A 6 -7.19 -3.06 -45.92
C ASP A 6 -6.82 -1.84 -45.04
N ASN A 7 -7.14 -0.63 -45.51
CA ASN A 7 -7.00 0.60 -44.74
C ASN A 7 -7.93 0.63 -43.51
N ILE A 8 -9.17 0.18 -43.62
CA ILE A 8 -10.11 0.09 -42.51
C ILE A 8 -9.59 -0.90 -41.44
N ILE A 9 -9.16 -2.10 -41.90
CA ILE A 9 -8.57 -3.12 -41.02
C ILE A 9 -7.38 -2.54 -40.25
N THR A 10 -6.46 -1.90 -40.96
CA THR A 10 -5.25 -1.31 -40.35
C THR A 10 -5.59 -0.26 -39.28
N ILE A 11 -6.54 0.66 -39.62
CA ILE A 11 -6.96 1.70 -38.67
C ILE A 11 -7.66 1.06 -37.46
N CYS A 12 -8.59 0.12 -37.66
CA CYS A 12 -9.33 -0.53 -36.59
C CYS A 12 -8.40 -1.30 -35.66
N ASN A 13 -7.47 -2.10 -36.19
CA ASN A 13 -6.50 -2.83 -35.39
C ASN A 13 -5.54 -1.91 -34.65
N THR A 14 -5.07 -0.83 -35.27
CA THR A 14 -4.14 0.14 -34.68
C THR A 14 -4.78 0.89 -33.51
N PHE A 15 -6.07 1.20 -33.60
CA PHE A 15 -6.78 2.04 -32.63
C PHE A 15 -7.79 1.28 -31.78
N GLY A 16 -7.84 -0.06 -31.87
CA GLY A 16 -8.72 -0.91 -31.07
C GLY A 16 -10.21 -0.63 -31.33
N LEU A 17 -10.59 -0.38 -32.59
CA LEU A 17 -11.98 -0.16 -32.98
C LEU A 17 -12.62 -1.45 -33.49
N GLU A 18 -13.88 -1.70 -33.12
CA GLU A 18 -14.61 -2.87 -33.64
C GLU A 18 -14.95 -2.68 -35.13
N MET A 19 -14.34 -3.48 -35.97
CA MET A 19 -14.47 -3.39 -37.42
C MET A 19 -15.86 -3.74 -37.91
N ASP A 20 -16.55 -4.66 -37.23
CA ASP A 20 -17.84 -5.20 -37.72
C ASP A 20 -18.94 -4.16 -37.82
N CYS A 21 -18.90 -3.09 -37.03
CA CYS A 21 -19.87 -2.02 -37.03
C CYS A 21 -19.50 -0.85 -37.97
N ILE A 22 -18.29 -0.82 -38.57
CA ILE A 22 -17.79 0.33 -39.35
C ILE A 22 -18.08 0.15 -40.83
N GLU A 23 -18.69 1.17 -41.44
CA GLU A 23 -18.92 1.29 -42.91
C GLU A 23 -17.73 1.90 -43.64
N SER A 24 -17.23 3.02 -43.11
CA SER A 24 -16.07 3.73 -43.65
C SER A 24 -15.23 4.36 -42.51
N CYS A 25 -13.92 4.35 -42.72
CA CYS A 25 -12.98 4.92 -41.79
C CYS A 25 -11.78 5.51 -42.52
N THR A 26 -11.40 6.74 -42.16
CA THR A 26 -10.21 7.41 -42.68
C THR A 26 -9.46 8.08 -41.53
N SER A 27 -8.14 8.23 -41.66
CA SER A 27 -7.33 8.92 -40.67
C SER A 27 -6.47 10.01 -41.29
N ILE A 28 -6.38 11.17 -40.62
CA ILE A 28 -5.58 12.31 -41.04
C ILE A 28 -5.03 13.05 -39.86
N VAL A 29 -3.81 13.58 -39.98
CA VAL A 29 -3.24 14.47 -38.97
C VAL A 29 -3.61 15.91 -39.27
N ARG A 30 -4.34 16.56 -38.34
CA ARG A 30 -4.69 18.01 -38.43
C ARG A 30 -4.35 18.68 -37.11
N ASN A 31 -3.73 19.87 -37.15
CA ASN A 31 -3.42 20.68 -35.96
C ASN A 31 -2.73 19.89 -34.81
N LYS A 32 -1.75 19.04 -35.16
CA LYS A 32 -1.05 18.14 -34.22
C LYS A 32 -1.94 17.08 -33.52
N GLN A 33 -3.18 16.87 -34.01
CA GLN A 33 -4.07 15.79 -33.59
C GLN A 33 -4.24 14.79 -34.73
N LEU A 34 -4.36 13.51 -34.35
CA LEU A 34 -4.82 12.48 -35.27
C LEU A 34 -6.34 12.48 -35.25
N VAL A 35 -6.95 12.69 -36.41
CA VAL A 35 -8.40 12.66 -36.55
C VAL A 35 -8.77 11.39 -37.34
N ILE A 36 -9.59 10.54 -36.71
CA ILE A 36 -10.19 9.38 -37.35
C ILE A 36 -11.64 9.74 -37.67
N ASP A 37 -11.94 9.87 -38.94
CA ASP A 37 -13.29 10.14 -39.44
C ASP A 37 -13.96 8.81 -39.77
N LEU A 38 -15.14 8.52 -39.21
CA LEU A 38 -15.80 7.24 -39.37
C LEU A 38 -17.32 7.32 -39.43
N LYS A 39 -17.91 6.36 -40.17
CA LYS A 39 -19.35 6.07 -40.19
C LYS A 39 -19.61 4.62 -39.87
N LEU A 40 -20.73 4.36 -39.18
CA LEU A 40 -21.21 3.02 -38.92
C LEU A 40 -22.04 2.46 -40.06
N LYS A 41 -22.06 1.12 -40.15
CA LYS A 41 -23.02 0.40 -41.02
C LYS A 41 -24.45 0.77 -40.64
N ASP A 42 -25.34 0.78 -41.62
CA ASP A 42 -26.74 1.15 -41.41
C ASP A 42 -27.52 0.03 -40.72
N THR A 43 -27.81 0.20 -39.44
CA THR A 43 -28.53 -0.80 -38.62
C THR A 43 -29.94 -0.36 -38.23
N ARG A 44 -30.33 0.90 -38.41
CA ARG A 44 -31.63 1.52 -38.07
C ARG A 44 -32.38 0.82 -36.94
N PRO A 45 -32.00 0.98 -35.68
CA PRO A 45 -32.70 0.37 -34.58
C PRO A 45 -34.15 0.86 -34.52
N PRO A 46 -35.09 0.00 -34.01
CA PRO A 46 -36.50 0.36 -33.90
C PRO A 46 -36.69 1.61 -33.02
N CYS A 47 -37.82 2.28 -33.21
CA CYS A 47 -38.17 3.45 -32.40
C CYS A 47 -38.25 3.11 -30.91
N PRO A 48 -37.51 3.81 -30.00
CA PRO A 48 -37.50 3.50 -28.61
C PRO A 48 -38.83 3.79 -27.88
N GLU A 49 -39.71 4.62 -28.50
CA GLU A 49 -41.01 4.97 -27.89
C GLU A 49 -42.15 4.04 -28.30
N CYS A 50 -42.25 3.70 -29.60
CA CYS A 50 -43.37 2.93 -30.11
C CYS A 50 -42.98 1.60 -30.76
N GLY A 51 -41.72 1.21 -30.78
CA GLY A 51 -41.23 -0.04 -31.34
C GLY A 51 -41.27 -0.15 -32.85
N ASN A 52 -41.69 0.92 -33.60
CA ASN A 52 -41.78 0.87 -35.07
C ASN A 52 -40.39 0.65 -35.70
N GLU A 53 -40.28 -0.38 -36.55
CA GLU A 53 -39.06 -0.75 -37.24
C GLU A 53 -38.78 0.10 -38.49
N SER A 54 -39.83 0.67 -39.10
CA SER A 54 -39.71 1.48 -40.33
C SER A 54 -39.36 2.93 -40.03
N VAL A 55 -38.11 3.17 -39.57
CA VAL A 55 -37.61 4.51 -39.25
C VAL A 55 -36.85 5.12 -40.41
N LYS A 56 -36.83 6.46 -40.50
CA LYS A 56 -36.16 7.21 -41.57
C LYS A 56 -34.96 7.98 -41.02
N ILE A 57 -33.92 8.12 -41.84
CA ILE A 57 -32.78 9.00 -41.55
C ILE A 57 -33.22 10.44 -41.72
N LYS A 58 -33.17 11.25 -40.67
CA LYS A 58 -33.43 12.69 -40.70
C LYS A 58 -32.19 13.50 -41.07
N GLY A 59 -31.00 12.98 -40.81
CA GLY A 59 -29.72 13.64 -41.08
C GLY A 59 -28.55 13.01 -40.34
N TYR A 60 -27.39 13.62 -40.44
CA TYR A 60 -26.16 13.20 -39.77
C TYR A 60 -25.63 14.33 -38.88
N VAL A 61 -25.04 13.97 -37.75
CA VAL A 61 -24.38 14.90 -36.80
C VAL A 61 -22.98 14.40 -36.52
N ALA A 62 -21.99 15.20 -36.83
CA ALA A 62 -20.59 14.88 -36.50
C ALA A 62 -20.36 15.06 -34.97
N LYS A 63 -20.03 13.98 -34.30
CA LYS A 63 -19.67 13.97 -32.87
C LYS A 63 -18.18 13.80 -32.73
N LYS A 64 -17.52 14.72 -32.02
CA LYS A 64 -16.10 14.62 -31.68
C LYS A 64 -15.95 13.89 -30.34
N ILE A 65 -15.14 12.83 -30.33
CA ILE A 65 -14.95 11.95 -29.20
C ILE A 65 -13.44 11.78 -28.95
N ASN A 66 -12.96 12.06 -27.77
CA ASN A 66 -11.57 11.76 -27.39
C ASN A 66 -11.36 10.25 -27.41
N HIS A 67 -10.28 9.78 -28.08
CA HIS A 67 -10.05 8.37 -28.22
C HIS A 67 -8.75 7.94 -27.53
N SER A 68 -7.60 8.19 -28.09
CA SER A 68 -6.35 7.63 -27.62
C SER A 68 -5.21 8.64 -27.84
N ILE A 69 -3.99 8.20 -27.66
CA ILE A 69 -2.79 8.93 -28.08
C ILE A 69 -2.01 8.07 -29.07
N PHE A 70 -1.40 8.72 -30.04
CA PHE A 70 -0.52 8.09 -31.01
C PHE A 70 0.67 9.01 -31.30
N ASN A 71 1.89 8.55 -31.05
CA ASN A 71 3.10 9.36 -31.18
C ASN A 71 2.99 10.73 -30.50
N ASP A 72 2.63 10.76 -29.21
CA ASP A 72 2.40 11.96 -28.38
C ASP A 72 1.33 12.93 -28.92
N LYS A 73 0.51 12.50 -29.88
CA LYS A 73 -0.60 13.27 -30.40
C LYS A 73 -1.91 12.75 -29.87
N GLY A 74 -2.76 13.64 -29.40
CA GLY A 74 -4.13 13.27 -29.06
C GLY A 74 -4.86 12.74 -30.30
N CYS A 75 -5.65 11.68 -30.14
CA CYS A 75 -6.47 11.09 -31.17
C CYS A 75 -7.94 11.41 -30.93
N VAL A 76 -8.65 11.84 -31.95
CA VAL A 76 -10.08 12.19 -31.90
C VAL A 76 -10.83 11.41 -32.95
N LEU A 77 -11.90 10.73 -32.53
CA LEU A 77 -12.88 10.17 -33.48
C LEU A 77 -13.87 11.26 -33.86
N VAL A 78 -14.07 11.43 -35.16
CA VAL A 78 -15.17 12.21 -35.75
C VAL A 78 -16.21 11.21 -36.26
N TYR A 79 -17.20 10.95 -35.40
CA TYR A 79 -18.25 9.98 -35.67
C TYR A 79 -19.47 10.66 -36.25
N HIS A 80 -19.88 10.28 -37.49
CA HIS A 80 -21.07 10.79 -38.16
C HIS A 80 -22.32 10.02 -37.72
N ALA A 81 -22.87 10.41 -36.58
CA ALA A 81 -24.06 9.77 -36.00
C ALA A 81 -25.31 10.04 -36.83
N ARG A 82 -26.06 8.96 -37.16
CA ARG A 82 -27.37 9.09 -37.79
C ARG A 82 -28.39 9.61 -36.80
N ARG A 83 -29.10 10.65 -37.17
CA ARG A 83 -30.30 11.09 -36.50
C ARG A 83 -31.51 10.48 -37.18
N LEU A 84 -32.27 9.67 -36.47
CA LEU A 84 -33.41 8.92 -36.93
C LEU A 84 -34.71 9.64 -36.57
N ILE A 85 -35.76 9.46 -37.35
CA ILE A 85 -37.12 9.92 -37.06
C ILE A 85 -38.11 8.79 -37.29
N CYS A 86 -38.99 8.57 -36.35
CA CYS A 86 -40.11 7.65 -36.47
C CYS A 86 -41.25 8.32 -37.26
N PRO A 87 -41.75 7.73 -38.36
CA PRO A 87 -42.87 8.29 -39.10
C PRO A 87 -44.20 8.21 -38.39
N ILE A 88 -44.34 7.34 -37.37
CA ILE A 88 -45.59 7.14 -36.61
C ILE A 88 -45.69 8.11 -35.44
N CYS A 89 -44.76 8.08 -34.52
CA CYS A 89 -44.81 8.92 -33.30
C CYS A 89 -44.00 10.21 -33.39
N HIS A 90 -43.33 10.45 -34.50
CA HIS A 90 -42.46 11.62 -34.81
C HIS A 90 -41.28 11.82 -33.82
N THR A 91 -41.03 10.87 -32.94
CA THR A 91 -39.85 10.88 -32.06
C THR A 91 -38.56 10.88 -32.88
N THR A 92 -37.60 11.73 -32.46
CA THR A 92 -36.28 11.78 -33.07
C THR A 92 -35.23 11.31 -32.08
N TYR A 93 -34.36 10.41 -32.51
CA TYR A 93 -33.29 9.84 -31.66
C TYR A 93 -32.03 9.61 -32.50
N TYR A 94 -30.93 9.26 -31.81
CA TYR A 94 -29.68 8.89 -32.47
C TYR A 94 -29.51 7.38 -32.46
N GLU A 95 -28.79 6.86 -33.46
CA GLU A 95 -28.34 5.47 -33.45
C GLU A 95 -27.43 5.20 -32.24
N PHE A 96 -27.26 3.93 -31.88
CA PHE A 96 -26.36 3.52 -30.80
C PHE A 96 -24.92 3.86 -31.18
N ASN A 97 -24.17 4.42 -30.21
CA ASN A 97 -22.76 4.73 -30.37
C ASN A 97 -21.92 3.71 -29.60
N PRO A 98 -21.25 2.76 -30.26
CA PRO A 98 -20.49 1.69 -29.62
C PRO A 98 -19.17 2.15 -29.01
N PHE A 99 -18.72 3.38 -29.30
CA PHE A 99 -17.41 3.85 -28.85
C PHE A 99 -17.43 4.50 -27.47
N VAL A 100 -18.58 4.87 -26.96
CA VAL A 100 -18.73 5.61 -25.71
C VAL A 100 -19.82 5.05 -24.83
N PHE A 101 -19.60 5.12 -23.52
CA PHE A 101 -20.65 4.84 -22.55
C PHE A 101 -21.59 6.04 -22.44
N LYS A 102 -22.89 5.84 -22.68
CA LYS A 102 -23.93 6.87 -22.65
C LYS A 102 -23.59 8.07 -23.55
N SER A 103 -23.62 9.28 -23.03
CA SER A 103 -23.34 10.53 -23.75
C SER A 103 -21.91 11.07 -23.53
N MET A 104 -20.99 10.24 -23.10
CA MET A 104 -19.60 10.67 -22.89
C MET A 104 -18.93 11.11 -24.19
N LYS A 105 -17.96 12.04 -24.04
CA LYS A 105 -17.11 12.51 -25.16
C LYS A 105 -15.73 11.88 -25.13
N ILE A 106 -15.61 10.71 -24.49
CA ILE A 106 -14.38 9.95 -24.33
C ILE A 106 -14.72 8.50 -24.63
N THR A 107 -13.89 7.81 -25.39
CA THR A 107 -14.13 6.41 -25.71
C THR A 107 -13.93 5.50 -24.50
N SER A 108 -14.64 4.38 -24.50
CA SER A 108 -14.49 3.35 -23.45
C SER A 108 -13.06 2.82 -23.37
N ASN A 109 -12.33 2.75 -24.49
CA ASN A 109 -10.92 2.37 -24.54
C ASN A 109 -10.04 3.32 -23.71
N VAL A 110 -10.23 4.64 -23.84
CA VAL A 110 -9.49 5.62 -23.02
C VAL A 110 -9.84 5.48 -21.55
N ILE A 111 -11.13 5.28 -21.22
CA ILE A 111 -11.56 5.07 -19.85
C ILE A 111 -10.88 3.82 -19.27
N GLN A 112 -10.83 2.73 -20.02
CA GLN A 112 -10.15 1.50 -19.61
C GLN A 112 -8.65 1.74 -19.35
N CYS A 113 -7.96 2.41 -20.28
CA CYS A 113 -6.54 2.75 -20.12
C CYS A 113 -6.30 3.65 -18.90
N VAL A 114 -7.11 4.69 -18.72
CA VAL A 114 -7.08 5.57 -17.53
C VAL A 114 -7.22 4.77 -16.25
N MET A 115 -8.14 3.80 -16.22
CA MET A 115 -8.38 2.99 -15.04
C MET A 115 -7.22 2.02 -14.76
N ARG A 116 -6.64 1.43 -15.81
CA ARG A 116 -5.44 0.58 -15.69
C ARG A 116 -4.23 1.38 -15.20
N ASP A 117 -4.00 2.56 -15.73
CA ASP A 117 -2.92 3.44 -15.26
C ASP A 117 -3.10 3.82 -13.78
N LEU A 118 -4.35 4.04 -13.34
CA LEU A 118 -4.67 4.33 -11.95
C LEU A 118 -4.41 3.15 -11.00
N THR A 119 -4.09 1.94 -11.45
CA THR A 119 -3.59 0.88 -10.56
C THR A 119 -2.13 1.10 -10.12
N ASN A 120 -1.37 1.96 -10.81
CA ASN A 120 0.00 2.29 -10.45
C ASN A 120 0.02 3.37 -9.34
N PRO A 121 0.64 3.12 -8.18
CA PRO A 121 0.66 4.06 -7.05
C PRO A 121 1.34 5.40 -7.34
N SER A 122 2.22 5.47 -8.33
CA SER A 122 2.94 6.70 -8.71
C SER A 122 2.15 7.62 -9.64
N GLU A 123 1.09 7.11 -10.29
CA GLU A 123 0.28 7.89 -11.21
C GLU A 123 -0.72 8.79 -10.46
N THR A 124 -0.92 9.99 -11.00
CA THR A 124 -1.86 10.98 -10.48
C THR A 124 -2.94 11.31 -11.50
N PHE A 125 -4.03 11.92 -11.06
CA PHE A 125 -5.05 12.42 -11.98
C PHE A 125 -4.50 13.46 -12.95
N VAL A 126 -3.46 14.20 -12.55
CA VAL A 126 -2.79 15.19 -13.39
C VAL A 126 -1.95 14.50 -14.46
N SER A 127 -1.03 13.58 -14.06
CA SER A 127 -0.16 12.88 -15.02
C SER A 127 -0.95 12.08 -16.06
N ILE A 128 -2.04 11.45 -15.65
CA ILE A 128 -2.94 10.72 -16.54
C ILE A 128 -3.71 11.69 -17.44
N GLY A 129 -4.18 12.81 -16.89
CA GLY A 129 -4.85 13.84 -17.67
C GLY A 129 -3.97 14.40 -18.80
N GLU A 130 -2.70 14.68 -18.48
CA GLU A 130 -1.70 15.10 -19.47
C GLU A 130 -1.47 14.02 -20.54
N ARG A 131 -1.30 12.76 -20.12
CA ARG A 131 -1.06 11.62 -21.02
C ARG A 131 -2.19 11.42 -22.01
N TYR A 132 -3.44 11.50 -21.58
CA TYR A 132 -4.61 11.25 -22.43
C TYR A 132 -5.28 12.52 -22.96
N HIS A 133 -4.67 13.69 -22.80
CA HIS A 133 -5.21 14.99 -23.21
C HIS A 133 -6.63 15.27 -22.72
N ILE A 134 -6.89 14.91 -21.46
CA ILE A 134 -8.15 15.17 -20.74
C ILE A 134 -7.87 15.93 -19.44
N SER A 135 -8.85 16.67 -18.94
CA SER A 135 -8.63 17.41 -17.69
C SER A 135 -8.46 16.46 -16.48
N PRO A 136 -7.65 16.82 -15.47
CA PRO A 136 -7.55 16.05 -14.24
C PRO A 136 -8.90 15.86 -13.53
N THR A 137 -9.81 16.82 -13.65
CA THR A 137 -11.18 16.71 -13.13
C THR A 137 -11.98 15.65 -13.87
N THR A 138 -11.77 15.50 -15.19
CA THR A 138 -12.38 14.43 -15.97
C THR A 138 -11.87 13.06 -15.54
N VAL A 139 -10.54 12.92 -15.33
CA VAL A 139 -9.95 11.69 -14.80
C VAL A 139 -10.54 11.34 -13.44
N ALA A 140 -10.67 12.32 -12.55
CA ALA A 140 -11.28 12.13 -11.24
C ALA A 140 -12.75 11.71 -11.32
N SER A 141 -13.52 12.30 -12.24
CA SER A 141 -14.94 11.95 -12.44
C SER A 141 -15.09 10.52 -13.02
N ILE A 142 -14.22 10.13 -13.95
CA ILE A 142 -14.16 8.75 -14.47
C ILE A 142 -13.87 7.79 -13.31
N PHE A 143 -12.86 8.08 -12.50
CA PHE A 143 -12.50 7.26 -11.34
C PHE A 143 -13.67 7.09 -10.38
N ASP A 144 -14.30 8.19 -9.95
CA ASP A 144 -15.41 8.18 -9.00
C ASP A 144 -16.65 7.40 -9.54
N ALA A 145 -16.86 7.44 -10.86
CA ALA A 145 -17.95 6.70 -11.50
C ALA A 145 -17.66 5.20 -11.67
N THR A 146 -16.38 4.81 -11.76
CA THR A 146 -15.97 3.43 -12.10
C THR A 146 -15.54 2.64 -10.86
N VAL A 147 -14.93 3.30 -9.86
CA VAL A 147 -14.36 2.62 -8.70
C VAL A 147 -15.17 2.86 -7.44
N ASN A 148 -15.83 1.81 -7.00
CA ASN A 148 -16.44 1.73 -5.68
C ASN A 148 -16.11 0.36 -5.09
N ILE A 149 -15.08 0.32 -4.24
CA ILE A 149 -14.61 -0.93 -3.65
C ILE A 149 -15.25 -1.10 -2.27
N PRO A 150 -16.16 -2.06 -2.12
CA PRO A 150 -16.75 -2.33 -0.81
C PRO A 150 -15.70 -2.91 0.14
N ARG A 151 -16.00 -2.89 1.43
CA ARG A 151 -15.23 -3.61 2.43
C ARG A 151 -15.17 -5.10 2.09
N ALA A 152 -14.00 -5.71 2.14
CA ALA A 152 -13.86 -7.16 2.04
C ALA A 152 -14.35 -7.86 3.33
N LYS A 153 -14.71 -9.14 3.24
CA LYS A 153 -15.02 -9.96 4.43
C LYS A 153 -13.78 -10.05 5.32
N LEU A 154 -14.01 -10.15 6.64
CA LEU A 154 -12.94 -10.34 7.59
C LEU A 154 -12.27 -11.72 7.37
N PRO A 155 -10.92 -11.78 7.29
CA PRO A 155 -10.18 -13.02 7.10
C PRO A 155 -9.94 -13.72 8.44
N ARG A 156 -9.42 -14.93 8.40
CA ARG A 156 -8.99 -15.68 9.58
C ARG A 156 -7.90 -14.96 10.38
N ILE A 157 -6.96 -14.32 9.70
CA ILE A 157 -5.88 -13.55 10.31
C ILE A 157 -5.88 -12.15 9.70
N MET A 158 -6.16 -11.14 10.50
CA MET A 158 -6.09 -9.75 10.04
C MET A 158 -5.00 -8.95 10.76
N SER A 159 -4.47 -7.96 10.07
CA SER A 159 -3.58 -6.96 10.65
C SER A 159 -4.20 -5.58 10.54
N THR A 160 -3.95 -4.80 11.59
CA THR A 160 -4.41 -3.41 11.68
C THR A 160 -3.24 -2.53 12.07
N ASP A 161 -3.06 -1.44 11.35
CA ASP A 161 -2.03 -0.44 11.65
C ASP A 161 -2.50 0.95 11.20
N GLU A 162 -1.78 1.98 11.62
CA GLU A 162 -2.07 3.35 11.26
C GLU A 162 -1.11 3.91 10.23
N ASN A 163 -1.64 4.81 9.39
CA ASN A 163 -0.84 5.54 8.43
C ASN A 163 -1.18 7.04 8.48
N TYR A 164 -0.15 7.88 8.54
CA TYR A 164 -0.31 9.32 8.43
C TYR A 164 -0.46 9.71 6.95
N ALA A 165 -1.71 9.77 6.48
CA ALA A 165 -2.00 9.87 5.05
C ALA A 165 -3.12 10.83 4.65
N PHE A 166 -4.13 11.01 5.50
CA PHE A 166 -5.30 11.81 5.16
C PHE A 166 -5.82 12.57 6.39
N TYR A 167 -6.09 13.88 6.25
CA TYR A 167 -6.75 14.65 7.29
C TYR A 167 -8.27 14.58 7.14
N SER A 168 -8.92 13.87 8.03
CA SER A 168 -10.39 13.86 8.11
C SER A 168 -10.88 15.03 8.94
N GLN A 169 -11.73 15.88 8.37
CA GLN A 169 -12.36 17.00 9.07
C GLN A 169 -13.34 16.49 10.13
N ASP A 170 -14.09 15.43 9.84
CA ASP A 170 -15.12 14.88 10.74
C ASP A 170 -14.52 14.27 12.01
N THR A 171 -13.38 13.60 11.88
CA THR A 171 -12.73 12.92 12.99
C THR A 171 -11.56 13.71 13.59
N HIS A 172 -11.19 14.85 13.00
CA HIS A 172 -10.00 15.63 13.35
C HIS A 172 -8.73 14.77 13.47
N SER A 173 -8.62 13.72 12.65
CA SER A 173 -7.52 12.77 12.64
C SER A 173 -6.70 12.93 11.36
N LYS A 174 -5.37 12.83 11.51
CA LYS A 174 -4.42 12.70 10.38
C LYS A 174 -4.01 11.24 10.15
N TYR A 175 -4.43 10.34 11.02
CA TYR A 175 -4.12 8.93 10.95
C TYR A 175 -5.32 8.16 10.42
N VAL A 176 -5.13 7.47 9.32
CA VAL A 176 -6.06 6.47 8.80
C VAL A 176 -5.73 5.11 9.42
N CYS A 177 -6.74 4.29 9.63
CA CYS A 177 -6.57 2.91 10.09
C CYS A 177 -6.66 1.99 8.87
N VAL A 178 -5.64 1.18 8.65
CA VAL A 178 -5.51 0.27 7.51
C VAL A 178 -5.75 -1.15 7.99
N LEU A 179 -6.68 -1.85 7.37
CA LEU A 179 -7.02 -3.23 7.65
C LEU A 179 -6.61 -4.11 6.48
N ILE A 180 -5.83 -5.15 6.72
CA ILE A 180 -5.42 -6.11 5.69
C ILE A 180 -5.63 -7.56 6.13
N ASP A 181 -5.86 -8.44 5.18
CA ASP A 181 -5.66 -9.87 5.34
C ASP A 181 -4.16 -10.15 5.44
N GLN A 182 -3.72 -10.64 6.56
CA GLN A 182 -2.32 -10.90 6.85
C GLN A 182 -1.74 -12.08 6.05
N GLN A 183 -2.57 -12.97 5.54
CA GLN A 183 -2.13 -14.13 4.76
C GLN A 183 -1.89 -13.78 3.30
N THR A 184 -2.77 -12.99 2.70
CA THR A 184 -2.73 -12.61 1.28
C THR A 184 -2.14 -11.22 1.06
N GLY A 185 -2.19 -10.36 2.07
CA GLY A 185 -1.85 -8.94 1.99
C GLY A 185 -2.90 -8.11 1.21
N ARG A 186 -4.08 -8.66 0.92
CA ARG A 186 -5.18 -7.91 0.33
C ARG A 186 -5.77 -6.92 1.32
N PRO A 187 -6.18 -5.72 0.90
CA PRO A 187 -6.84 -4.77 1.77
C PRO A 187 -8.23 -5.29 2.16
N ILE A 188 -8.58 -5.14 3.44
CA ILE A 188 -9.95 -5.36 3.93
C ILE A 188 -10.70 -4.04 3.83
N ASP A 189 -10.12 -2.99 4.42
CA ASP A 189 -10.67 -1.65 4.38
C ASP A 189 -9.62 -0.60 4.80
N ILE A 190 -9.92 0.67 4.55
CA ILE A 190 -9.18 1.82 5.07
C ILE A 190 -10.21 2.73 5.76
N LEU A 191 -9.94 3.07 7.01
CA LEU A 191 -10.86 3.85 7.84
C LEU A 191 -10.27 5.25 8.11
N PRO A 192 -11.10 6.31 8.17
CA PRO A 192 -10.62 7.68 8.32
C PRO A 192 -10.09 7.99 9.73
N SER A 193 -10.22 7.06 10.68
CA SER A 193 -9.79 7.26 12.05
C SER A 193 -9.43 5.94 12.75
N ARG A 194 -8.47 6.02 13.67
CA ARG A 194 -8.12 4.95 14.60
C ARG A 194 -8.76 5.11 15.99
N ARG A 195 -9.58 6.15 16.19
CA ARG A 195 -10.19 6.43 17.48
C ARG A 195 -11.17 5.33 17.87
N TYR A 196 -11.24 5.06 19.17
CA TYR A 196 -12.07 4.01 19.72
C TYR A 196 -13.54 4.11 19.26
N ASP A 197 -14.16 5.29 19.39
CA ASP A 197 -15.57 5.47 19.08
C ASP A 197 -15.89 5.17 17.61
N TYR A 198 -15.02 5.60 16.69
CA TYR A 198 -15.17 5.32 15.28
C TYR A 198 -15.01 3.81 14.97
N LEU A 199 -14.01 3.16 15.55
CA LEU A 199 -13.77 1.73 15.37
C LEU A 199 -14.90 0.90 15.98
N ASP A 200 -15.42 1.33 17.13
CA ASP A 200 -16.54 0.68 17.80
C ASP A 200 -17.80 0.71 16.93
N GLU A 201 -18.13 1.87 16.35
CA GLU A 201 -19.23 2.01 15.41
C GLU A 201 -19.02 1.15 14.15
N TYR A 202 -17.81 1.17 13.59
CA TYR A 202 -17.48 0.39 12.40
C TYR A 202 -17.66 -1.13 12.64
N TYR A 203 -17.07 -1.68 13.70
CA TYR A 203 -17.15 -3.11 13.99
C TYR A 203 -18.53 -3.55 14.50
N SER A 204 -19.33 -2.65 15.08
CA SER A 204 -20.71 -2.97 15.47
C SER A 204 -21.61 -3.26 14.27
N LYS A 205 -21.34 -2.66 13.10
CA LYS A 205 -22.07 -2.88 11.84
C LYS A 205 -21.70 -4.21 11.15
N ILE A 206 -20.59 -4.85 11.56
CA ILE A 206 -20.15 -6.12 10.97
C ILE A 206 -20.90 -7.29 11.62
N PRO A 207 -21.45 -8.24 10.83
CA PRO A 207 -22.16 -9.40 11.36
C PRO A 207 -21.31 -10.22 12.34
N LYS A 208 -21.96 -10.77 13.37
CA LYS A 208 -21.27 -11.54 14.41
C LYS A 208 -20.54 -12.76 13.83
N TYR A 209 -21.16 -13.50 12.92
CA TYR A 209 -20.58 -14.70 12.33
C TYR A 209 -19.28 -14.41 11.58
N GLU A 210 -19.14 -13.22 11.00
CA GLU A 210 -17.93 -12.80 10.30
C GLU A 210 -16.80 -12.46 11.28
N LYS A 211 -17.12 -11.85 12.42
CA LYS A 211 -16.16 -11.58 13.50
C LYS A 211 -15.71 -12.86 14.20
N ASP A 212 -16.60 -13.82 14.37
CA ASP A 212 -16.31 -15.10 15.04
C ASP A 212 -15.34 -15.99 14.22
N GLN A 213 -15.16 -15.74 12.92
CA GLN A 213 -14.19 -16.44 12.06
C GLN A 213 -12.76 -15.93 12.22
N VAL A 214 -12.58 -14.76 12.82
CA VAL A 214 -11.25 -14.17 13.00
C VAL A 214 -10.56 -14.85 14.16
N GLU A 215 -9.46 -15.56 13.89
CA GLU A 215 -8.66 -16.25 14.90
C GLU A 215 -7.58 -15.37 15.50
N PHE A 216 -6.94 -14.53 14.68
CA PHE A 216 -5.83 -13.67 15.09
C PHE A 216 -5.97 -12.26 14.57
N ILE A 217 -5.65 -11.29 15.42
CA ILE A 217 -5.61 -9.88 15.07
C ILE A 217 -4.27 -9.30 15.50
N ALA A 218 -3.43 -8.92 14.51
CA ALA A 218 -2.13 -8.31 14.75
C ALA A 218 -2.24 -6.77 14.73
N THR A 219 -1.74 -6.12 15.78
CA THR A 219 -1.71 -4.66 15.90
C THR A 219 -0.42 -4.17 16.54
N ASP A 220 -0.26 -2.85 16.59
CA ASP A 220 0.69 -2.21 17.50
C ASP A 220 0.20 -2.21 18.96
N MET A 221 1.00 -1.63 19.88
CA MET A 221 0.67 -1.49 21.29
C MET A 221 -0.22 -0.25 21.56
N TYR A 222 -1.34 -0.12 20.86
CA TYR A 222 -2.29 0.97 21.03
C TYR A 222 -3.54 0.50 21.77
N GLU A 223 -3.79 1.07 22.97
CA GLU A 223 -4.83 0.62 23.89
C GLU A 223 -6.26 0.60 23.29
N PRO A 224 -6.67 1.56 22.43
CA PRO A 224 -7.96 1.48 21.77
C PRO A 224 -8.15 0.23 20.92
N TYR A 225 -7.10 -0.30 20.26
CA TYR A 225 -7.20 -1.56 19.51
C TYR A 225 -7.48 -2.74 20.45
N ARG A 226 -6.77 -2.82 21.59
CA ARG A 226 -7.02 -3.86 22.61
C ARG A 226 -8.48 -3.84 23.05
N ARG A 227 -9.00 -2.67 23.40
CA ARG A 227 -10.39 -2.51 23.85
C ARG A 227 -11.40 -2.93 22.77
N ILE A 228 -11.18 -2.57 21.52
CA ILE A 228 -12.01 -2.98 20.38
C ILE A 228 -11.99 -4.49 20.19
N ILE A 229 -10.79 -5.09 20.23
CA ILE A 229 -10.63 -6.54 20.05
C ILE A 229 -11.37 -7.30 21.15
N HIS A 230 -11.19 -6.93 22.41
CA HIS A 230 -11.88 -7.56 23.54
C HIS A 230 -13.41 -7.40 23.46
N LYS A 231 -13.92 -6.29 22.92
CA LYS A 231 -15.35 -6.04 22.78
C LYS A 231 -15.97 -6.84 21.66
N HIS A 232 -15.37 -6.79 20.46
CA HIS A 232 -15.98 -7.29 19.23
C HIS A 232 -15.50 -8.67 18.78
N PHE A 233 -14.32 -9.14 19.22
CA PHE A 233 -13.66 -10.35 18.74
C PHE A 233 -13.30 -11.29 19.90
N LYS A 234 -14.36 -11.81 20.56
CA LYS A 234 -14.20 -12.58 21.80
C LYS A 234 -13.46 -13.91 21.64
N HIS A 235 -13.40 -14.45 20.42
CA HIS A 235 -12.75 -15.72 20.10
C HIS A 235 -11.38 -15.54 19.45
N SER A 236 -10.97 -14.29 19.19
CA SER A 236 -9.70 -13.99 18.51
C SER A 236 -8.58 -13.79 19.52
N LEU A 237 -7.39 -14.21 19.15
CA LEU A 237 -6.17 -13.89 19.88
C LEU A 237 -5.60 -12.56 19.37
N HIS A 238 -5.46 -11.62 20.29
CA HIS A 238 -4.76 -10.37 20.02
C HIS A 238 -3.25 -10.61 20.03
N VAL A 239 -2.56 -10.17 18.98
CA VAL A 239 -1.11 -10.32 18.78
C VAL A 239 -0.47 -8.95 18.66
N VAL A 240 0.53 -8.67 19.49
CA VAL A 240 1.39 -7.50 19.31
C VAL A 240 2.58 -7.86 18.43
N ASP A 241 2.79 -7.07 17.36
CA ASP A 241 3.94 -7.28 16.48
C ASP A 241 5.26 -6.96 17.18
N ARG A 242 6.20 -7.90 17.09
CA ARG A 242 7.56 -7.79 17.63
C ARG A 242 8.31 -6.53 17.15
N TYR A 243 8.03 -6.05 15.95
CA TYR A 243 8.66 -4.85 15.41
C TYR A 243 8.36 -3.62 16.27
N HIS A 244 7.11 -3.43 16.67
CA HIS A 244 6.71 -2.31 17.54
C HIS A 244 7.32 -2.41 18.94
N VAL A 245 7.46 -3.61 19.48
CA VAL A 245 8.17 -3.86 20.76
C VAL A 245 9.65 -3.49 20.63
N ALA A 246 10.31 -3.95 19.55
CA ALA A 246 11.71 -3.62 19.29
C ALA A 246 11.91 -2.12 19.02
N GLN A 247 10.98 -1.46 18.33
CA GLN A 247 11.02 -0.02 18.07
C GLN A 247 10.92 0.78 19.39
N GLU A 248 10.00 0.40 20.29
CA GLU A 248 9.86 1.07 21.58
C GLU A 248 11.11 0.86 22.45
N LEU A 249 11.68 -0.36 22.47
CA LEU A 249 12.94 -0.62 23.16
C LEU A 249 14.08 0.25 22.60
N ASN A 250 14.21 0.32 21.27
CA ASN A 250 15.23 1.16 20.65
C ASN A 250 15.06 2.63 21.01
N ARG A 251 13.81 3.13 21.12
CA ARG A 251 13.54 4.50 21.62
C ARG A 251 14.05 4.69 23.05
N LYS A 252 13.87 3.70 23.94
CA LYS A 252 14.39 3.77 25.32
C LYS A 252 15.92 3.76 25.36
N VAL A 253 16.55 2.88 24.57
CA VAL A 253 18.02 2.87 24.43
C VAL A 253 18.54 4.20 23.89
N ASP A 254 17.86 4.78 22.91
CA ASP A 254 18.24 6.11 22.37
C ASP A 254 18.05 7.22 23.39
N SER A 255 17.00 7.16 24.21
CA SER A 255 16.78 8.11 25.31
C SER A 255 17.92 8.07 26.33
N ILE A 256 18.37 6.87 26.72
CA ILE A 256 19.55 6.68 27.60
C ILE A 256 20.79 7.32 26.97
N ARG A 257 21.05 7.00 25.71
CA ARG A 257 22.15 7.56 24.95
C ARG A 257 22.12 9.11 24.93
N LEU A 258 20.96 9.69 24.64
CA LEU A 258 20.77 11.15 24.58
C LEU A 258 20.97 11.80 25.96
N ARG A 259 20.45 11.17 27.03
CA ARG A 259 20.64 11.62 28.42
C ARG A 259 22.12 11.70 28.78
N ILE A 260 22.88 10.65 28.45
CA ILE A 260 24.33 10.58 28.73
C ILE A 260 25.13 11.50 27.81
N MET A 261 24.70 11.71 26.58
CA MET A 261 25.38 12.59 25.62
C MET A 261 25.20 14.08 25.95
N LYS A 262 24.06 14.46 26.55
CA LYS A 262 23.66 15.86 26.76
C LYS A 262 24.73 16.68 27.53
N PRO A 263 25.31 16.22 28.65
CA PRO A 263 26.35 16.98 29.37
C PRO A 263 27.55 17.32 28.48
N TYR A 264 28.01 16.37 27.65
CA TYR A 264 29.12 16.60 26.74
C TYR A 264 28.79 17.65 25.66
N GLY A 265 27.50 17.68 25.23
CA GLY A 265 27.04 18.66 24.22
C GLY A 265 26.97 20.09 24.73
N CYS A 266 26.77 20.29 26.03
CA CYS A 266 26.69 21.62 26.67
C CYS A 266 28.03 22.29 26.84
N ILE A 267 29.16 21.56 26.83
CA ILE A 267 30.52 22.12 26.96
C ILE A 267 30.98 22.61 25.58
N ASN A 268 31.61 23.81 25.49
CA ASN A 268 32.20 24.25 24.26
C ASN A 268 33.25 23.25 23.78
N TYR A 269 33.34 23.05 22.46
CA TYR A 269 34.27 22.06 21.89
C TYR A 269 35.74 22.28 22.30
N LYS A 270 36.16 23.53 22.42
CA LYS A 270 37.53 23.91 22.81
C LYS A 270 37.84 23.51 24.25
N ASP A 271 36.86 23.57 25.12
CA ASP A 271 37.00 23.35 26.56
C ASP A 271 36.80 21.84 26.96
N ARG A 272 36.42 21.00 26.00
CA ARG A 272 36.29 19.55 26.23
C ARG A 272 37.65 18.89 26.35
N THR A 273 37.77 18.00 27.32
CA THR A 273 38.88 17.04 27.40
C THR A 273 38.85 16.11 26.18
N GLN A 274 39.94 15.40 25.89
CA GLN A 274 40.00 14.46 24.79
C GLN A 274 38.97 13.33 25.02
N GLU A 275 38.85 12.84 26.25
CA GLU A 275 37.86 11.79 26.62
C GLU A 275 36.42 12.27 26.35
N GLN A 276 36.08 13.50 26.70
CA GLN A 276 34.77 14.10 26.43
C GLN A 276 34.50 14.27 24.93
N LYS A 277 35.50 14.60 24.13
CA LYS A 277 35.42 14.67 22.67
C LYS A 277 35.15 13.30 22.08
N ASP A 278 35.83 12.27 22.57
CA ASP A 278 35.71 10.90 22.12
C ASP A 278 34.34 10.33 22.51
N ALA A 279 33.90 10.55 23.75
CA ALA A 279 32.57 10.14 24.21
C ALA A 279 31.44 10.79 23.39
N TYR A 280 31.52 12.09 23.18
CA TYR A 280 30.53 12.80 22.36
C TYR A 280 30.51 12.30 20.92
N TYR A 281 31.68 12.07 20.30
CA TYR A 281 31.80 11.53 18.96
C TYR A 281 31.16 10.15 18.85
N LEU A 282 31.46 9.25 19.78
CA LEU A 282 30.91 7.90 19.80
C LEU A 282 29.36 7.92 19.94
N LEU A 283 28.87 8.66 20.92
CA LEU A 283 27.44 8.75 21.20
C LEU A 283 26.65 9.42 20.07
N LYS A 284 27.26 10.37 19.33
CA LYS A 284 26.60 11.10 18.25
C LYS A 284 26.73 10.44 16.89
N HIS A 285 27.93 9.94 16.54
CA HIS A 285 28.22 9.49 15.18
C HIS A 285 28.37 7.98 15.03
N GLN A 286 28.54 7.25 16.14
CA GLN A 286 28.65 5.77 16.15
C GLN A 286 27.51 5.07 16.87
N ASN A 287 26.46 5.80 17.23
CA ASN A 287 25.27 5.28 17.92
C ASN A 287 24.60 4.08 17.24
N ARG A 288 24.75 3.97 15.91
CA ARG A 288 24.20 2.85 15.11
C ARG A 288 24.56 1.47 15.66
N PHE A 289 25.71 1.35 16.38
CA PHE A 289 26.15 0.09 16.94
C PHE A 289 25.32 -0.34 18.15
N LEU A 290 24.75 0.59 18.90
CA LEU A 290 23.86 0.28 20.04
C LEU A 290 22.58 -0.46 19.61
N PHE A 291 22.14 -0.24 18.36
CA PHE A 291 20.91 -0.84 17.82
C PHE A 291 21.17 -2.17 17.10
N LYS A 292 22.43 -2.63 17.06
CA LYS A 292 22.80 -3.92 16.46
C LYS A 292 22.97 -4.96 17.58
N HIS A 293 22.56 -6.20 17.28
CA HIS A 293 22.77 -7.32 18.19
C HIS A 293 24.24 -7.72 18.20
N PHE A 294 24.82 -7.90 19.39
CA PHE A 294 26.25 -8.15 19.53
C PHE A 294 26.70 -9.41 18.80
N THR A 295 26.02 -10.54 19.04
CA THR A 295 26.41 -11.83 18.47
C THR A 295 25.82 -12.11 17.09
N ASN A 296 24.61 -11.62 16.80
CA ASN A 296 23.82 -12.02 15.63
C ASN A 296 23.83 -11.00 14.50
N ALA A 297 24.40 -9.77 14.72
CA ALA A 297 24.49 -8.80 13.64
C ALA A 297 25.48 -9.24 12.58
N MET A 298 25.00 -9.32 11.33
CA MET A 298 25.78 -9.75 10.16
C MET A 298 26.06 -8.58 9.21
N CYS A 299 27.20 -8.63 8.55
CA CYS A 299 27.55 -7.73 7.45
C CYS A 299 27.10 -8.29 6.10
N LYS A 300 27.23 -7.49 5.04
CA LYS A 300 26.95 -7.91 3.66
C LYS A 300 27.81 -9.11 3.20
N ASP A 301 29.00 -9.24 3.76
CA ASP A 301 29.94 -10.35 3.52
C ASP A 301 29.59 -11.64 4.28
N LYS A 302 28.40 -11.69 4.91
CA LYS A 302 27.91 -12.80 5.73
C LYS A 302 28.78 -13.11 6.97
N LYS A 303 29.69 -12.21 7.37
CA LYS A 303 30.48 -12.33 8.61
C LYS A 303 29.84 -11.51 9.73
N ARG A 304 30.10 -11.88 10.98
CA ARG A 304 29.61 -11.15 12.16
C ARG A 304 30.15 -9.72 12.16
N LEU A 305 29.29 -8.76 12.49
CA LEU A 305 29.64 -7.33 12.52
C LEU A 305 30.70 -7.09 13.62
N PHE A 306 30.47 -7.62 14.81
CA PHE A 306 31.33 -7.43 15.99
C PHE A 306 32.32 -8.61 16.17
N ASP A 307 33.05 -8.95 15.11
CA ASP A 307 34.10 -9.94 15.17
C ASP A 307 35.45 -9.25 15.39
N VAL A 308 36.15 -9.66 16.45
CA VAL A 308 37.44 -9.11 16.85
C VAL A 308 38.53 -9.28 15.78
N THR A 309 38.39 -10.34 14.95
CA THR A 309 39.35 -10.66 13.89
C THR A 309 39.15 -9.86 12.58
N ARG A 310 38.07 -9.05 12.52
CA ARG A 310 37.80 -8.23 11.32
C ARG A 310 38.95 -7.26 11.04
N LYS A 311 39.16 -6.99 9.75
CA LYS A 311 40.12 -5.99 9.28
C LYS A 311 39.83 -4.65 9.94
N ARG A 312 40.88 -4.05 10.48
CA ARG A 312 40.84 -2.70 11.05
C ARG A 312 41.11 -1.66 9.97
N TYR A 313 40.39 -0.55 10.05
CA TYR A 313 40.54 0.60 9.17
C TYR A 313 40.95 1.84 9.97
N TYR A 314 41.72 2.74 9.35
CA TYR A 314 42.13 3.96 10.00
C TYR A 314 40.92 4.84 10.33
N ASN A 315 40.73 5.15 11.60
CA ASN A 315 39.73 6.08 12.07
C ASN A 315 40.40 7.42 12.39
N ALA A 316 40.09 8.46 11.61
CA ALA A 316 40.72 9.76 11.74
C ALA A 316 40.44 10.45 13.09
N HIS A 317 39.28 10.24 13.71
CA HIS A 317 38.96 10.82 15.01
C HIS A 317 39.85 10.26 16.12
N PHE A 318 40.05 8.95 16.16
CA PHE A 318 40.87 8.25 17.16
C PHE A 318 42.35 8.17 16.75
N ARG A 319 42.71 8.55 15.53
CA ARG A 319 44.04 8.35 14.94
C ARG A 319 44.60 6.95 15.11
N ALA A 320 43.72 5.93 15.00
CA ALA A 320 44.00 4.54 15.25
C ALA A 320 43.30 3.62 14.23
N TYR A 321 43.83 2.41 14.03
CA TYR A 321 43.17 1.37 13.23
C TYR A 321 42.17 0.62 14.09
N LEU A 322 40.88 0.75 13.77
CA LEU A 322 39.76 0.18 14.51
C LEU A 322 38.82 -0.60 13.60
N ASN A 323 38.23 -1.66 14.12
CA ASN A 323 37.14 -2.37 13.51
C ASN A 323 35.81 -2.06 14.24
N PRO A 324 34.65 -2.54 13.76
CA PRO A 324 33.36 -2.33 14.43
C PRO A 324 33.32 -2.83 15.89
N TYR A 325 34.02 -3.91 16.21
CA TYR A 325 34.13 -4.43 17.57
C TYR A 325 34.82 -3.42 18.50
N ASP A 326 36.01 -2.91 18.08
CA ASP A 326 36.78 -1.95 18.87
C ASP A 326 35.97 -0.67 19.15
N ILE A 327 35.20 -0.19 18.13
CA ILE A 327 34.37 1.00 18.26
C ILE A 327 33.18 0.73 19.21
N ALA A 328 32.56 -0.44 19.11
CA ALA A 328 31.44 -0.81 19.99
C ALA A 328 31.92 -0.95 21.44
N GLN A 329 33.07 -1.55 21.70
CA GLN A 329 33.64 -1.64 23.04
C GLN A 329 33.93 -0.24 23.65
N LYS A 330 34.51 0.66 22.85
CA LYS A 330 34.70 2.05 23.28
C LYS A 330 33.37 2.77 23.58
N LEU A 331 32.32 2.48 22.80
CA LEU A 331 31.01 3.10 22.98
C LEU A 331 30.33 2.64 24.28
N VAL A 332 30.36 1.33 24.60
CA VAL A 332 29.73 0.81 25.81
C VAL A 332 30.55 1.14 27.10
N SER A 333 31.84 1.35 26.97
CA SER A 333 32.69 1.75 28.12
C SER A 333 32.49 3.20 28.55
N ILE A 334 31.74 4.05 27.80
CA ILE A 334 31.50 5.45 28.17
C ILE A 334 30.72 5.56 29.48
N HIS A 335 29.72 4.70 29.66
CA HIS A 335 28.85 4.75 30.84
C HIS A 335 28.24 3.36 31.14
N PRO A 336 28.16 2.95 32.41
CA PRO A 336 27.56 1.66 32.78
C PRO A 336 26.14 1.46 32.24
N ASP A 337 25.31 2.50 32.25
CA ASP A 337 23.93 2.45 31.69
C ASP A 337 23.91 2.11 30.21
N ILE A 338 24.87 2.57 29.40
CA ILE A 338 24.96 2.24 27.96
C ILE A 338 25.25 0.76 27.80
N ASN A 339 26.21 0.22 28.53
CA ASN A 339 26.55 -1.21 28.51
C ASN A 339 25.34 -2.05 28.92
N LYS A 340 24.72 -1.72 30.05
CA LYS A 340 23.56 -2.45 30.55
C LYS A 340 22.36 -2.38 29.63
N ALA A 341 22.13 -1.22 29.02
CA ALA A 341 21.07 -1.06 28.05
C ALA A 341 21.30 -1.91 26.78
N TRP A 342 22.53 -2.02 26.33
CA TRP A 342 22.86 -2.86 25.17
C TRP A 342 22.66 -4.34 25.47
N GLU A 343 23.16 -4.83 26.63
CA GLU A 343 22.97 -6.21 27.08
C GLU A 343 21.49 -6.59 27.18
N LEU A 344 20.69 -5.76 27.85
CA LEU A 344 19.24 -6.02 28.01
C LEU A 344 18.45 -5.89 26.70
N LYS A 345 18.88 -5.00 25.78
CA LYS A 345 18.30 -4.95 24.43
C LYS A 345 18.56 -6.25 23.68
N ASP A 346 19.77 -6.80 23.77
CA ASP A 346 20.10 -8.08 23.14
C ASP A 346 19.30 -9.23 23.78
N GLU A 347 19.13 -9.25 25.11
CA GLU A 347 18.29 -10.22 25.80
C GLU A 347 16.83 -10.20 25.32
N VAL A 348 16.24 -9.01 25.14
CA VAL A 348 14.88 -8.87 24.55
C VAL A 348 14.85 -9.40 23.12
N THR A 349 15.89 -9.20 22.35
CA THR A 349 15.96 -9.73 20.96
C THR A 349 16.05 -11.25 20.97
N ASP A 350 16.89 -11.82 21.85
CA ASP A 350 17.08 -13.26 22.01
C ASP A 350 15.81 -13.93 22.53
N PHE A 351 15.03 -13.24 23.36
CA PHE A 351 13.71 -13.71 23.78
C PHE A 351 12.84 -14.11 22.59
N TYR A 352 12.78 -13.28 21.54
CA TYR A 352 11.98 -13.58 20.34
C TYR A 352 12.58 -14.70 19.47
N VAL A 353 13.89 -14.88 19.50
CA VAL A 353 14.58 -15.88 18.65
C VAL A 353 14.54 -17.25 19.28
N SER A 354 14.80 -17.33 20.58
CA SER A 354 15.10 -18.60 21.28
C SER A 354 13.88 -19.28 21.90
N ASN A 355 12.72 -18.61 21.90
CA ASN A 355 11.53 -19.15 22.58
C ASN A 355 10.43 -19.59 21.62
N THR A 356 9.55 -20.42 22.14
CA THR A 356 8.33 -20.93 21.52
C THR A 356 7.11 -20.47 22.33
N VAL A 357 5.90 -20.76 21.84
CA VAL A 357 4.65 -20.50 22.62
C VAL A 357 4.70 -21.08 24.03
N LYS A 358 5.32 -22.25 24.20
CA LYS A 358 5.40 -22.94 25.49
C LYS A 358 6.39 -22.28 26.47
N THR A 359 7.53 -21.80 25.96
CA THR A 359 8.62 -21.26 26.82
C THR A 359 8.55 -19.74 26.98
N ALA A 360 7.84 -19.03 26.10
CA ALA A 360 7.71 -17.58 26.14
C ALA A 360 7.12 -17.02 27.45
N PRO A 361 6.13 -17.67 28.12
CA PRO A 361 5.58 -17.15 29.38
C PRO A 361 6.62 -17.01 30.49
N GLU A 362 7.49 -18.00 30.70
CA GLU A 362 8.55 -17.93 31.68
C GLU A 362 9.69 -17.00 31.27
N ALA A 363 10.04 -17.02 29.99
CA ALA A 363 11.13 -16.21 29.47
C ALA A 363 10.82 -14.71 29.55
N ILE A 364 9.60 -14.28 29.24
CA ILE A 364 9.22 -12.85 29.31
C ILE A 364 9.25 -12.34 30.77
N GLU A 365 8.89 -13.16 31.75
CA GLU A 365 8.99 -12.79 33.19
C GLU A 365 10.45 -12.55 33.60
N LYS A 366 11.38 -13.37 33.13
CA LYS A 366 12.83 -13.16 33.37
C LYS A 366 13.30 -11.84 32.74
N VAL A 367 12.94 -11.59 31.50
CA VAL A 367 13.28 -10.33 30.82
C VAL A 367 12.72 -9.12 31.55
N ILE A 368 11.44 -9.16 31.96
CA ILE A 368 10.79 -8.09 32.71
C ILE A 368 11.51 -7.85 34.04
N LYS A 369 11.88 -8.92 34.73
CA LYS A 369 12.64 -8.85 36.02
C LYS A 369 13.98 -8.17 35.80
N HIS A 370 14.80 -8.61 34.86
CA HIS A 370 16.13 -8.04 34.58
C HIS A 370 16.07 -6.57 34.17
N LEU A 371 15.04 -6.17 33.37
CA LEU A 371 14.81 -4.78 33.06
C LEU A 371 14.48 -3.91 34.27
N ARG A 372 13.69 -4.43 35.23
CA ARG A 372 13.39 -3.74 36.50
C ARG A 372 14.63 -3.61 37.39
N GLU A 373 15.39 -4.70 37.53
CA GLU A 373 16.60 -4.77 38.35
C GLU A 373 17.76 -3.92 37.79
N SER A 374 17.67 -3.47 36.53
CA SER A 374 18.66 -2.54 35.95
C SER A 374 18.72 -1.19 36.67
N ASN A 375 17.66 -0.78 37.36
CA ASN A 375 17.49 0.53 37.99
C ASN A 375 17.69 1.73 37.03
N ILE A 376 17.62 1.50 35.69
CA ILE A 376 17.68 2.54 34.66
C ILE A 376 16.24 2.94 34.35
N GLU A 377 15.89 4.20 34.59
CA GLU A 377 14.50 4.70 34.49
C GLU A 377 13.80 4.31 33.19
N GLU A 378 14.48 4.50 32.06
CA GLU A 378 13.95 4.20 30.74
C GLU A 378 13.65 2.70 30.53
N LEU A 379 14.50 1.83 31.06
CA LEU A 379 14.32 0.37 30.97
C LEU A 379 13.26 -0.14 31.98
N VAL A 380 13.19 0.46 33.15
CA VAL A 380 12.11 0.21 34.13
C VAL A 380 10.75 0.61 33.51
N ALA A 381 10.68 1.75 32.84
CA ALA A 381 9.47 2.15 32.12
C ALA A 381 9.11 1.14 31.03
N PHE A 382 10.08 0.65 30.26
CA PHE A 382 9.87 -0.37 29.23
C PHE A 382 9.40 -1.71 29.83
N SER A 383 9.92 -2.11 30.99
CA SER A 383 9.46 -3.32 31.69
C SER A 383 7.97 -3.26 32.04
N LYS A 384 7.46 -2.07 32.40
CA LYS A 384 6.02 -1.85 32.64
C LYS A 384 5.22 -2.04 31.34
N THR A 385 5.73 -1.54 30.21
CA THR A 385 5.13 -1.75 28.90
C THR A 385 5.05 -3.23 28.56
N LEU A 386 6.15 -3.99 28.70
CA LEU A 386 6.15 -5.43 28.48
C LEU A 386 5.19 -6.17 29.41
N SER A 387 5.14 -5.79 30.68
CA SER A 387 4.22 -6.39 31.65
C SER A 387 2.75 -6.15 31.28
N ASN A 388 2.43 -4.95 30.78
CA ASN A 388 1.08 -4.59 30.36
C ASN A 388 0.63 -5.33 29.08
N TRP A 389 1.56 -5.58 28.16
CA TRP A 389 1.30 -6.24 26.87
C TRP A 389 1.75 -7.71 26.83
N LYS A 390 1.99 -8.31 27.98
CA LYS A 390 2.59 -9.63 28.11
C LYS A 390 1.83 -10.72 27.35
N VAL A 391 0.51 -10.75 27.47
CA VAL A 391 -0.35 -11.77 26.84
C VAL A 391 -0.27 -11.66 25.32
N GLU A 392 -0.41 -10.47 24.78
CA GLU A 392 -0.39 -10.21 23.35
C GLU A 392 1.00 -10.43 22.72
N ILE A 393 2.05 -10.18 23.50
CA ILE A 393 3.44 -10.50 23.11
C ILE A 393 3.64 -12.01 23.06
N ILE A 394 3.14 -12.77 24.03
CA ILE A 394 3.21 -14.24 24.03
C ILE A 394 2.43 -14.81 22.84
N ASN A 395 1.26 -14.25 22.52
CA ASN A 395 0.47 -14.66 21.37
C ASN A 395 1.22 -14.49 20.03
N SER A 396 2.23 -13.60 19.95
CA SER A 396 3.05 -13.43 18.74
C SER A 396 3.92 -14.64 18.39
N PHE A 397 4.06 -15.59 19.32
CA PHE A 397 4.75 -16.86 19.07
C PHE A 397 3.87 -17.91 18.40
N CYS A 398 2.56 -17.66 18.28
CA CYS A 398 1.65 -18.52 17.54
C CYS A 398 2.05 -18.59 16.06
N ILE A 399 1.89 -19.78 15.46
CA ILE A 399 2.28 -20.04 14.09
C ILE A 399 1.07 -19.74 13.18
N SER A 400 1.25 -18.82 12.22
CA SER A 400 0.21 -18.46 11.26
C SER A 400 0.05 -19.48 10.14
N LYS A 401 1.18 -20.03 9.66
CA LYS A 401 1.23 -21.04 8.60
C LYS A 401 2.55 -21.80 8.59
N ALA A 402 2.51 -23.04 8.09
CA ALA A 402 3.69 -23.77 7.68
C ALA A 402 3.93 -23.52 6.19
N VAL A 403 5.17 -23.21 5.80
CA VAL A 403 5.59 -23.03 4.43
C VAL A 403 6.54 -24.18 4.09
N TYR A 404 6.18 -24.95 3.07
CA TYR A 404 7.00 -26.04 2.58
C TYR A 404 7.91 -25.51 1.47
N ASN A 405 9.21 -25.52 1.70
CA ASN A 405 10.21 -25.14 0.71
C ASN A 405 10.84 -26.42 0.15
N VAL A 406 10.79 -26.58 -1.14
CA VAL A 406 11.47 -27.69 -1.83
C VAL A 406 12.80 -27.17 -2.38
N SER A 407 13.91 -27.75 -1.96
CA SER A 407 15.23 -27.44 -2.54
C SER A 407 15.24 -27.84 -4.00
N LYS A 408 15.61 -26.90 -4.88
CA LYS A 408 15.72 -27.18 -6.32
C LYS A 408 16.86 -28.12 -6.66
N ASP A 409 17.90 -28.16 -5.80
CA ASP A 409 19.12 -28.93 -6.04
C ASP A 409 19.06 -30.33 -5.44
N THR A 410 18.41 -30.50 -4.29
CA THR A 410 18.40 -31.78 -3.55
C THR A 410 17.02 -32.43 -3.48
N GLY A 411 15.96 -31.73 -3.86
CA GLY A 411 14.57 -32.20 -3.68
C GLY A 411 14.12 -32.28 -2.21
N GLU A 412 14.95 -31.83 -1.26
CA GLU A 412 14.68 -31.90 0.17
C GLU A 412 13.56 -30.92 0.54
N ILE A 413 12.58 -31.41 1.31
CA ILE A 413 11.45 -30.60 1.78
C ILE A 413 11.79 -30.06 3.17
N THR A 414 11.93 -28.73 3.27
CA THR A 414 12.06 -28.05 4.56
C THR A 414 10.75 -27.35 4.92
N VAL A 415 10.35 -27.44 6.18
CA VAL A 415 9.14 -26.81 6.70
C VAL A 415 9.52 -25.56 7.49
N GLU A 416 9.21 -24.39 6.97
CA GLU A 416 9.37 -23.13 7.66
C GLU A 416 8.04 -22.73 8.35
N GLN A 417 8.07 -22.64 9.67
CA GLN A 417 6.91 -22.18 10.45
C GLN A 417 6.94 -20.65 10.55
N LYS A 418 6.01 -19.98 9.87
CA LYS A 418 5.90 -18.51 9.93
C LYS A 418 5.02 -18.05 11.08
N ARG A 419 5.60 -17.29 11.99
CA ARG A 419 4.88 -16.59 13.04
C ARG A 419 4.10 -15.41 12.46
N ILE A 420 3.06 -14.98 13.17
CA ILE A 420 2.31 -13.78 12.82
C ILE A 420 3.22 -12.56 12.98
N ASN A 421 3.32 -11.75 11.93
CA ASN A 421 4.11 -10.52 11.91
C ASN A 421 3.46 -9.47 10.98
N ASN A 422 3.85 -8.20 11.11
CA ASN A 422 3.27 -7.09 10.36
C ASN A 422 4.06 -6.69 9.11
N ALA A 423 4.99 -7.51 8.60
CA ALA A 423 5.83 -7.15 7.46
C ALA A 423 5.02 -6.80 6.19
N LEU A 424 3.90 -7.50 5.96
CA LEU A 424 3.01 -7.17 4.85
C LEU A 424 2.33 -5.80 5.05
N MET A 425 1.97 -5.45 6.27
CA MET A 425 1.36 -4.17 6.61
C MET A 425 2.33 -3.00 6.36
N GLU A 426 3.60 -3.13 6.72
CA GLU A 426 4.62 -2.11 6.43
C GLU A 426 4.72 -1.82 4.93
N ASN A 427 4.73 -2.87 4.10
CA ASN A 427 4.74 -2.72 2.64
C ASN A 427 3.47 -1.99 2.14
N ARG A 428 2.29 -2.34 2.67
CA ARG A 428 1.02 -1.69 2.30
C ARG A 428 1.00 -0.22 2.73
N ASN A 429 1.47 0.08 3.91
CA ASN A 429 1.62 1.44 4.41
C ASN A 429 2.58 2.27 3.56
N ALA A 430 3.67 1.68 3.06
CA ALA A 430 4.59 2.36 2.14
C ALA A 430 3.92 2.71 0.80
N ILE A 431 3.09 1.82 0.27
CA ILE A 431 2.30 2.07 -0.95
C ILE A 431 1.31 3.22 -0.75
N ILE A 432 0.56 3.23 0.37
CA ILE A 432 -0.37 4.32 0.70
C ILE A 432 0.36 5.67 0.80
N LYS A 433 1.53 5.69 1.44
CA LYS A 433 2.38 6.89 1.51
C LYS A 433 2.83 7.36 0.13
N LEU A 434 3.15 6.44 -0.78
CA LEU A 434 3.52 6.77 -2.16
C LEU A 434 2.36 7.42 -2.90
N VAL A 435 1.15 6.82 -2.84
CA VAL A 435 -0.08 7.39 -3.42
C VAL A 435 -0.35 8.80 -2.90
N THR A 436 -0.24 9.00 -1.58
CA THR A 436 -0.47 10.30 -0.95
C THR A 436 0.58 11.33 -1.35
N LYS A 437 1.85 10.94 -1.38
CA LYS A 437 2.97 11.81 -1.73
C LYS A 437 2.93 12.22 -3.21
N ALA A 438 2.66 11.27 -4.12
CA ALA A 438 2.56 11.55 -5.55
C ALA A 438 1.45 12.56 -5.87
N ALA A 439 0.31 12.46 -5.19
CA ALA A 439 -0.82 13.37 -5.38
C ALA A 439 -0.75 14.67 -4.56
N ASN A 440 0.31 14.93 -3.80
CA ASN A 440 0.40 16.02 -2.83
C ASN A 440 -0.80 16.05 -1.83
N GLY A 441 -1.35 14.89 -1.50
CA GLY A 441 -2.50 14.70 -0.62
C GLY A 441 -3.85 14.63 -1.33
N TYR A 442 -4.88 14.33 -0.56
CA TYR A 442 -6.27 14.21 -1.00
C TYR A 442 -7.19 15.08 -0.13
N ARG A 443 -8.27 15.60 -0.71
CA ARG A 443 -9.32 16.34 0.01
C ARG A 443 -10.62 15.56 0.12
N ASN A 444 -10.91 14.65 -0.81
CA ASN A 444 -12.10 13.81 -0.80
C ASN A 444 -11.72 12.43 -0.22
N TRP A 445 -12.46 12.02 0.85
CA TRP A 445 -12.21 10.77 1.56
C TRP A 445 -12.49 9.55 0.69
N ASP A 446 -13.65 9.48 0.04
CA ASP A 446 -14.05 8.30 -0.73
C ASP A 446 -13.09 8.06 -1.89
N ARG A 447 -12.68 9.13 -2.57
CA ARG A 447 -11.67 9.07 -3.63
C ARG A 447 -10.32 8.59 -3.11
N PHE A 448 -9.87 9.09 -1.96
CA PHE A 448 -8.63 8.65 -1.32
C PHE A 448 -8.70 7.17 -0.96
N ARG A 449 -9.77 6.76 -0.24
CA ARG A 449 -9.98 5.38 0.19
C ARG A 449 -10.03 4.45 -1.02
N ASN A 450 -10.89 4.71 -1.99
CA ASN A 450 -11.03 3.88 -3.18
C ASN A 450 -9.72 3.81 -3.99
N ARG A 451 -8.97 4.90 -4.08
CA ARG A 451 -7.67 4.92 -4.75
C ARG A 451 -6.64 4.04 -4.06
N CYS A 452 -6.56 4.11 -2.74
CA CYS A 452 -5.67 3.24 -1.97
C CYS A 452 -6.11 1.77 -2.04
N MET A 453 -7.41 1.50 -1.91
CA MET A 453 -7.96 0.14 -2.06
C MET A 453 -7.64 -0.44 -3.43
N LEU A 454 -7.85 0.31 -4.51
CA LEU A 454 -7.54 -0.11 -5.89
C LEU A 454 -6.06 -0.47 -6.06
N VAL A 455 -5.16 0.35 -5.56
CA VAL A 455 -3.70 0.14 -5.70
C VAL A 455 -3.20 -1.04 -4.86
N LEU A 456 -3.81 -1.27 -3.71
CA LEU A 456 -3.46 -2.38 -2.82
C LEU A 456 -4.00 -3.72 -3.31
N GLU A 457 -5.10 -3.71 -4.07
CA GLU A 457 -5.73 -4.91 -4.62
C GLU A 457 -5.02 -5.33 -5.92
N LYS A 458 -4.22 -6.39 -5.86
CA LYS A 458 -3.37 -6.83 -6.99
C LYS A 458 -4.11 -7.63 -8.07
N GLY A 459 -5.32 -8.05 -7.79
CA GLY A 459 -6.11 -8.94 -8.65
C GLY A 459 -7.15 -8.23 -9.51
N ILE A 460 -7.05 -6.90 -9.70
CA ILE A 460 -8.04 -6.12 -10.45
C ILE A 460 -7.53 -5.80 -11.86
N ASP A 461 -8.42 -5.94 -12.86
CA ASP A 461 -8.32 -5.36 -14.20
C ASP A 461 -9.64 -4.65 -14.56
N PHE A 462 -9.67 -4.03 -15.72
CA PHE A 462 -10.83 -3.29 -16.23
C PHE A 462 -11.19 -3.80 -17.61
N GLU A 463 -12.45 -4.17 -17.81
CA GLU A 463 -12.98 -4.64 -19.10
C GLU A 463 -14.12 -3.74 -19.57
N ILE A 464 -14.25 -3.62 -20.89
CA ILE A 464 -15.35 -2.89 -21.53
C ILE A 464 -16.51 -3.87 -21.69
N ASP A 465 -17.68 -3.52 -21.17
CA ASP A 465 -18.91 -4.27 -21.42
C ASP A 465 -19.37 -4.02 -22.86
N LYS A 466 -19.47 -5.09 -23.62
CA LYS A 466 -19.84 -5.02 -25.06
C LYS A 466 -21.27 -4.56 -25.29
N ASN A 467 -22.16 -4.69 -24.30
CA ASN A 467 -23.57 -4.37 -24.44
C ASN A 467 -23.84 -2.87 -24.32
N ASP A 468 -23.15 -2.19 -23.40
CA ASP A 468 -23.41 -0.77 -23.11
C ASP A 468 -22.18 0.12 -23.22
N GLY A 469 -20.99 -0.44 -23.43
CA GLY A 469 -19.72 0.28 -23.51
C GLY A 469 -19.21 0.79 -22.17
N SER A 470 -19.79 0.36 -21.03
CA SER A 470 -19.29 0.73 -19.70
C SER A 470 -17.98 0.02 -19.40
N VAL A 471 -17.09 0.68 -18.64
CA VAL A 471 -15.87 0.06 -18.12
C VAL A 471 -16.16 -0.47 -16.74
N LYS A 472 -15.96 -1.76 -16.55
CA LYS A 472 -16.20 -2.47 -15.28
C LYS A 472 -14.91 -3.01 -14.71
N MET A 473 -14.83 -2.99 -13.38
CA MET A 473 -13.78 -3.63 -12.62
C MET A 473 -14.02 -5.15 -12.60
N VAL A 474 -13.00 -5.93 -12.95
CA VAL A 474 -13.05 -7.39 -13.00
C VAL A 474 -11.85 -7.99 -12.28
N GLU A 475 -11.96 -9.25 -11.86
CA GLU A 475 -10.79 -9.97 -11.38
C GLU A 475 -9.86 -10.31 -12.55
N LYS A 476 -8.56 -10.13 -12.35
CA LYS A 476 -7.54 -10.52 -13.34
C LYS A 476 -7.62 -12.02 -13.58
N LYS A 477 -7.78 -12.41 -14.83
CA LYS A 477 -7.64 -13.81 -15.22
C LYS A 477 -6.19 -14.22 -15.05
N ASP A 478 -5.93 -15.30 -14.34
CA ASP A 478 -4.59 -15.89 -14.30
C ASP A 478 -4.21 -16.29 -15.74
N PRO A 479 -3.00 -15.92 -16.20
CA PRO A 479 -2.57 -16.28 -17.55
C PRO A 479 -2.37 -17.78 -17.77
N ASP A 480 -2.42 -18.59 -16.69
CA ASP A 480 -2.21 -20.03 -16.70
C ASP A 480 -3.53 -20.86 -16.54
N ASN A 481 -4.69 -20.21 -16.66
CA ASN A 481 -6.01 -20.88 -16.70
C ASN A 481 -6.72 -20.68 -18.03
#